data_1478c95b86b1c874c1d22fea5716035f
#
_entry.id   1478c95b86b1c874c1d22fea5716035f
#
_cell.length_a   1.000
_cell.length_b   1.000
_cell.length_c   1.000
_cell.angle_alpha   90.00
_cell.angle_beta   90.00
_cell.angle_gamma   90.00
#
_symmetry.space_group_name_H-M   'P 1'
#
loop_
_entity.id
_entity.type
_entity.pdbx_description
1 polymer ?
#
loop_
_entity_poly.entity_id
_entity_poly.type
_entity_poly.pdbx_seq_one_letter_code
_entity_poly.pdbx_strand_id
1 'polypeptide(L)'
;ITVAKLFEKFSMNTGSSKFAGLLNIKFIIAVFVFAAVTALFSFSGLLGVISSLFNPELLKSAIQIISTIAIPLVIFLFVLIGFIKKVKVYETFVEGAKEGFNVAVTIIPYLVAILMAIGIFRTGGAMNWLVFVLNPITDFIGMPVEALPMALMRPLSGSGSLGIMAEIISVHGPDSFIGILVSTFYGSTETTFFVLAVYFGAVNIKNTRHALPAGLISDIAGILAALFIVKLLYG
;
A
#
# COMPACT_ATOMS: atom_id res chain seq x y z
N ILE A 1 -3.25 15.77 -2.49
CA ILE A 1 -3.42 17.23 -2.58
C ILE A 1 -4.83 17.64 -2.13
N THR A 2 -5.90 16.98 -2.58
CA THR A 2 -7.29 17.31 -2.24
C THR A 2 -7.61 17.08 -0.76
N VAL A 3 -7.16 15.96 -0.19
CA VAL A 3 -7.33 15.62 1.23
C VAL A 3 -6.56 16.60 2.11
N ALA A 4 -5.32 16.93 1.75
CA ALA A 4 -4.51 17.90 2.49
C ALA A 4 -5.14 19.31 2.50
N LYS A 5 -5.67 19.79 1.35
CA LYS A 5 -6.40 21.08 1.27
C LYS A 5 -7.69 21.08 2.09
N LEU A 6 -8.38 19.96 2.16
CA LEU A 6 -9.59 19.81 2.98
C LEU A 6 -9.26 19.91 4.47
N PHE A 7 -8.15 19.32 4.89
CA PHE A 7 -7.65 19.42 6.27
C PHE A 7 -7.11 20.79 6.61
N GLU A 8 -6.44 21.47 5.68
CA GLU A 8 -5.96 22.85 5.87
C GLU A 8 -7.11 23.82 6.11
N LYS A 9 -8.18 23.72 5.33
CA LYS A 9 -9.40 24.52 5.49
C LYS A 9 -10.12 24.25 6.82
N PHE A 10 -10.02 23.02 7.34
CA PHE A 10 -10.58 22.62 8.63
C PHE A 10 -9.72 23.09 9.81
N SER A 11 -8.37 23.07 9.65
CA SER A 11 -7.40 23.44 10.68
C SER A 11 -7.37 24.95 10.96
N MET A 12 -7.61 25.78 9.96
CA MET A 12 -7.61 27.25 10.15
C MET A 12 -8.80 27.76 10.96
N ASN A 13 -9.84 26.95 11.17
CA ASN A 13 -11.06 27.35 11.89
C ASN A 13 -11.13 26.87 13.34
N THR A 14 -10.12 26.18 13.85
CA THR A 14 -10.12 25.62 15.22
C THR A 14 -8.83 25.96 15.96
N GLY A 15 -8.96 26.85 16.94
CA GLY A 15 -7.85 27.20 17.83
C GLY A 15 -7.25 25.99 18.55
N SER A 16 -5.97 26.07 18.84
CA SER A 16 -4.99 25.03 19.19
C SER A 16 -5.25 24.14 20.42
N SER A 17 -6.39 24.16 21.05
CA SER A 17 -6.69 23.36 22.26
C SER A 17 -7.62 22.16 22.04
N LYS A 18 -8.08 21.88 20.81
CA LYS A 18 -9.06 20.83 20.53
C LYS A 18 -8.54 19.67 19.70
N PHE A 19 -7.23 19.41 19.71
CA PHE A 19 -6.62 18.30 18.96
C PHE A 19 -6.99 16.91 19.51
N ALA A 20 -7.36 16.81 20.79
CA ALA A 20 -7.87 15.56 21.39
C ALA A 20 -9.34 15.26 21.00
N GLY A 21 -10.05 16.23 20.44
CA GLY A 21 -11.43 16.07 19.97
C GLY A 21 -11.56 15.86 18.46
N LEU A 22 -10.46 15.74 17.74
CA LEU A 22 -10.41 15.63 16.27
C LEU A 22 -10.32 14.19 15.74
N LEU A 23 -10.33 13.19 16.61
CA LEU A 23 -11.10 11.99 16.34
C LEU A 23 -12.60 12.36 16.46
N ASN A 24 -12.93 13.48 15.87
CA ASN A 24 -14.27 14.04 15.91
C ASN A 24 -15.17 13.04 15.18
N ILE A 25 -16.30 12.78 15.78
CA ILE A 25 -17.40 11.96 15.22
C ILE A 25 -17.60 12.22 13.71
N LYS A 26 -17.33 13.44 13.23
CA LYS A 26 -17.34 13.82 11.81
C LYS A 26 -16.24 13.20 10.95
N PHE A 27 -15.05 12.95 11.53
CA PHE A 27 -13.96 12.26 10.83
C PHE A 27 -14.22 10.76 10.76
N ILE A 28 -14.65 10.19 11.87
CA ILE A 28 -15.10 8.80 11.93
C ILE A 28 -16.27 8.59 10.96
N ILE A 29 -17.25 9.51 10.95
CA ILE A 29 -18.36 9.50 10.00
C ILE A 29 -17.86 9.63 8.56
N ALA A 30 -16.90 10.49 8.24
CA ALA A 30 -16.35 10.62 6.88
C ALA A 30 -15.62 9.38 6.42
N VAL A 31 -14.87 8.70 7.29
CA VAL A 31 -14.23 7.40 7.01
C VAL A 31 -15.29 6.30 6.87
N PHE A 32 -16.31 6.28 7.74
CA PHE A 32 -17.43 5.34 7.64
C PHE A 32 -18.27 5.59 6.39
N VAL A 33 -18.54 6.84 6.03
CA VAL A 33 -19.28 7.19 4.80
C VAL A 33 -18.46 6.81 3.56
N PHE A 34 -17.15 7.03 3.57
CA PHE A 34 -16.27 6.60 2.47
C PHE A 34 -16.20 5.08 2.38
N ALA A 35 -16.05 4.37 3.51
CA ALA A 35 -16.11 2.92 3.56
C ALA A 35 -17.50 2.37 3.17
N ALA A 36 -18.58 3.03 3.58
CA ALA A 36 -19.94 2.67 3.20
C ALA A 36 -20.21 2.94 1.71
N VAL A 37 -19.69 4.02 1.15
CA VAL A 37 -19.78 4.32 -0.30
C VAL A 37 -19.00 3.29 -1.10
N THR A 38 -17.79 2.92 -0.66
CA THR A 38 -17.01 1.87 -1.34
C THR A 38 -17.65 0.48 -1.19
N ALA A 39 -18.22 0.18 -0.04
CA ALA A 39 -18.97 -1.06 0.19
C ALA A 39 -20.29 -1.08 -0.60
N LEU A 40 -21.04 0.02 -0.64
CA LEU A 40 -22.23 0.18 -1.51
C LEU A 40 -21.86 0.07 -2.99
N PHE A 41 -20.72 0.63 -3.40
CA PHE A 41 -20.18 0.49 -4.75
C PHE A 41 -19.83 -0.97 -5.07
N SER A 42 -19.30 -1.72 -4.11
CA SER A 42 -19.01 -3.14 -4.25
C SER A 42 -20.27 -4.01 -4.26
N PHE A 43 -21.31 -3.60 -3.52
CA PHE A 43 -22.53 -4.40 -3.30
C PHE A 43 -23.66 -4.10 -4.29
N SER A 44 -23.70 -2.91 -4.91
CA SER A 44 -24.86 -2.42 -5.67
C SER A 44 -24.92 -2.83 -7.16
N GLY A 45 -24.15 -3.83 -7.59
CA GLY A 45 -24.16 -4.23 -9.01
C GLY A 45 -23.51 -3.18 -9.95
N LEU A 46 -22.99 -2.09 -9.41
CA LEU A 46 -22.24 -1.08 -10.18
C LEU A 46 -20.95 -1.66 -10.78
N LEU A 47 -20.37 -2.68 -10.12
CA LEU A 47 -19.32 -3.52 -10.69
C LEU A 47 -19.79 -4.16 -12.02
N GLY A 48 -21.02 -4.65 -12.09
CA GLY A 48 -21.61 -5.19 -13.31
C GLY A 48 -21.80 -4.13 -14.41
N VAL A 49 -22.17 -2.91 -14.03
CA VAL A 49 -22.33 -1.80 -14.99
C VAL A 49 -20.95 -1.31 -15.47
N ILE A 50 -19.98 -1.17 -14.59
CA ILE A 50 -18.61 -0.76 -14.96
C ILE A 50 -17.94 -1.87 -15.80
N SER A 51 -18.10 -3.14 -15.44
CA SER A 51 -17.57 -4.25 -16.25
C SER A 51 -18.25 -4.38 -17.61
N SER A 52 -19.49 -3.92 -17.76
CA SER A 52 -20.15 -3.87 -19.07
C SER A 52 -19.71 -2.68 -19.93
N LEU A 53 -19.24 -1.60 -19.32
CA LEU A 53 -18.71 -0.42 -20.01
C LEU A 53 -17.21 -0.56 -20.36
N PHE A 54 -16.46 -1.29 -19.57
CA PHE A 54 -15.06 -1.61 -19.81
C PHE A 54 -14.95 -3.11 -20.04
N ASN A 55 -14.37 -3.53 -21.16
CA ASN A 55 -14.02 -4.94 -21.35
C ASN A 55 -12.88 -5.30 -20.38
N PRO A 56 -13.15 -6.04 -19.28
CA PRO A 56 -12.13 -6.30 -18.23
C PRO A 56 -10.94 -7.06 -18.79
N GLU A 57 -11.16 -7.95 -19.75
CA GLU A 57 -10.11 -8.75 -20.41
C GLU A 57 -9.16 -7.87 -21.24
N LEU A 58 -9.72 -6.88 -21.94
CA LEU A 58 -8.90 -5.95 -22.72
C LEU A 58 -8.06 -5.04 -21.81
N LEU A 59 -8.65 -4.58 -20.70
CA LEU A 59 -7.96 -3.77 -19.71
C LEU A 59 -6.86 -4.58 -19.00
N LYS A 60 -7.16 -5.82 -18.62
CA LYS A 60 -6.21 -6.76 -18.01
C LYS A 60 -5.03 -7.04 -18.95
N SER A 61 -5.31 -7.34 -20.22
CA SER A 61 -4.28 -7.57 -21.24
C SER A 61 -3.40 -6.33 -21.46
N ALA A 62 -4.00 -5.14 -21.52
CA ALA A 62 -3.26 -3.89 -21.67
C ALA A 62 -2.35 -3.62 -20.45
N ILE A 63 -2.85 -3.79 -19.23
CA ILE A 63 -2.07 -3.66 -17.99
C ILE A 63 -0.92 -4.67 -17.99
N GLN A 64 -1.18 -5.92 -18.36
CA GLN A 64 -0.17 -6.97 -18.40
C GLN A 64 0.94 -6.66 -19.43
N ILE A 65 0.60 -6.18 -20.61
CA ILE A 65 1.59 -5.77 -21.63
C ILE A 65 2.42 -4.59 -21.10
N ILE A 66 1.77 -3.56 -20.57
CA ILE A 66 2.46 -2.38 -20.04
C ILE A 66 3.40 -2.78 -18.90
N SER A 67 2.95 -3.58 -17.94
CA SER A 67 3.76 -4.01 -16.80
C SER A 67 4.95 -4.88 -17.23
N THR A 68 4.77 -5.76 -18.22
CA THR A 68 5.85 -6.61 -18.74
C THR A 68 6.93 -5.78 -19.44
N ILE A 69 6.53 -4.70 -20.14
CA ILE A 69 7.48 -3.86 -20.90
C ILE A 69 8.10 -2.77 -20.01
N ALA A 70 7.41 -2.34 -18.95
CA ALA A 70 7.81 -1.17 -18.16
C ALA A 70 9.24 -1.29 -17.59
N ILE A 71 9.57 -2.42 -16.94
CA ILE A 71 10.90 -2.61 -16.32
C ILE A 71 12.01 -2.71 -17.40
N PRO A 72 11.91 -3.55 -18.44
CA PRO A 72 12.89 -3.57 -19.52
C PRO A 72 13.06 -2.22 -20.21
N LEU A 73 11.96 -1.48 -20.43
CA LEU A 73 12.00 -0.16 -21.03
C LEU A 73 12.76 0.86 -20.17
N VAL A 74 12.51 0.88 -18.87
CA VAL A 74 13.20 1.78 -17.93
C VAL A 74 14.70 1.47 -17.90
N ILE A 75 15.08 0.20 -17.84
CA ILE A 75 16.49 -0.23 -17.88
C ILE A 75 17.12 0.22 -19.19
N PHE A 76 16.46 -0.04 -20.32
CA PHE A 76 16.94 0.38 -21.63
C PHE A 76 17.14 1.90 -21.74
N LEU A 77 16.18 2.70 -21.25
CA LEU A 77 16.28 4.14 -21.24
C LEU A 77 17.48 4.65 -20.43
N PHE A 78 17.72 4.10 -19.24
CA PHE A 78 18.89 4.48 -18.45
C PHE A 78 20.20 4.16 -19.14
N VAL A 79 20.32 2.96 -19.72
CA VAL A 79 21.51 2.57 -20.49
C VAL A 79 21.70 3.46 -21.70
N LEU A 80 20.63 3.74 -22.44
CA LEU A 80 20.66 4.61 -23.64
C LEU A 80 21.10 6.04 -23.30
N ILE A 81 20.51 6.63 -22.24
CA ILE A 81 20.87 7.97 -21.78
C ILE A 81 22.33 8.00 -21.31
N GLY A 82 22.77 6.98 -20.58
CA GLY A 82 24.17 6.84 -20.16
C GLY A 82 25.12 6.79 -21.36
N PHE A 83 24.78 6.03 -22.39
CA PHE A 83 25.55 5.94 -23.62
C PHE A 83 25.63 7.28 -24.38
N ILE A 84 24.48 7.95 -24.54
CA ILE A 84 24.41 9.27 -25.20
C ILE A 84 25.24 10.31 -24.44
N LYS A 85 25.21 10.27 -23.11
CA LYS A 85 25.97 11.19 -22.24
C LYS A 85 27.44 10.77 -22.07
N LYS A 86 27.90 9.71 -22.76
CA LYS A 86 29.26 9.19 -22.67
C LYS A 86 29.69 8.81 -21.24
N VAL A 87 28.74 8.38 -20.43
CA VAL A 87 29.01 7.82 -19.08
C VAL A 87 29.59 6.43 -19.26
N LYS A 88 30.52 6.02 -18.41
CA LYS A 88 31.03 4.66 -18.35
C LYS A 88 29.97 3.74 -17.76
N VAL A 89 29.02 3.32 -18.58
CA VAL A 89 27.79 2.63 -18.14
C VAL A 89 28.09 1.38 -17.32
N TYR A 90 29.06 0.57 -17.75
CA TYR A 90 29.41 -0.67 -17.02
C TYR A 90 29.96 -0.38 -15.62
N GLU A 91 30.93 0.53 -15.50
CA GLU A 91 31.55 0.87 -14.22
C GLU A 91 30.52 1.49 -13.26
N THR A 92 29.69 2.40 -13.77
CA THR A 92 28.63 3.02 -12.98
C THR A 92 27.58 2.00 -12.54
N PHE A 93 27.24 1.05 -13.42
CA PHE A 93 26.33 -0.05 -13.08
C PHE A 93 26.89 -0.95 -11.97
N VAL A 94 28.17 -1.32 -12.08
CA VAL A 94 28.86 -2.14 -11.05
C VAL A 94 28.94 -1.41 -9.71
N GLU A 95 29.18 -0.12 -9.73
CA GLU A 95 29.21 0.70 -8.51
C GLU A 95 27.81 0.75 -7.84
N GLY A 96 26.77 1.02 -8.62
CA GLY A 96 25.39 0.97 -8.13
C GLY A 96 24.97 -0.42 -7.64
N ALA A 97 25.43 -1.50 -8.31
CA ALA A 97 25.18 -2.86 -7.87
C ALA A 97 25.82 -3.18 -6.51
N LYS A 98 27.00 -2.66 -6.22
CA LYS A 98 27.64 -2.79 -4.89
C LYS A 98 26.83 -2.09 -3.81
N GLU A 99 26.31 -0.89 -4.08
CA GLU A 99 25.43 -0.18 -3.16
C GLU A 99 24.14 -0.98 -2.92
N GLY A 100 23.51 -1.48 -3.99
CA GLY A 100 22.33 -2.34 -3.90
C GLY A 100 22.56 -3.62 -3.07
N PHE A 101 23.73 -4.24 -3.19
CA PHE A 101 24.12 -5.40 -2.38
C PHE A 101 24.21 -5.03 -0.88
N ASN A 102 24.82 -3.90 -0.55
CA ASN A 102 24.89 -3.43 0.83
C ASN A 102 23.50 -3.17 1.43
N VAL A 103 22.59 -2.60 0.64
CA VAL A 103 21.18 -2.42 1.04
C VAL A 103 20.51 -3.78 1.28
N ALA A 104 20.70 -4.75 0.39
CA ALA A 104 20.15 -6.10 0.55
C ALA A 104 20.63 -6.77 1.83
N VAL A 105 21.95 -6.75 2.10
CA VAL A 105 22.54 -7.30 3.34
C VAL A 105 21.97 -6.61 4.58
N THR A 106 21.72 -5.32 4.53
CA THR A 106 21.14 -4.57 5.65
C THR A 106 19.67 -4.98 5.90
N ILE A 107 18.91 -5.29 4.85
CA ILE A 107 17.49 -5.63 4.97
C ILE A 107 17.27 -7.09 5.40
N ILE A 108 18.13 -8.02 5.05
CA ILE A 108 18.00 -9.46 5.35
C ILE A 108 17.69 -9.74 6.83
N PRO A 109 18.40 -9.19 7.83
CA PRO A 109 18.11 -9.46 9.24
C PRO A 109 16.70 -9.05 9.65
N TYR A 110 16.21 -7.92 9.12
CA TYR A 110 14.84 -7.45 9.40
C TYR A 110 13.80 -8.39 8.77
N LEU A 111 14.03 -8.88 7.55
CA LEU A 111 13.15 -9.86 6.91
C LEU A 111 13.10 -11.16 7.71
N VAL A 112 14.25 -11.68 8.13
CA VAL A 112 14.31 -12.90 8.95
C VAL A 112 13.54 -12.72 10.26
N ALA A 113 13.76 -11.60 10.96
CA ALA A 113 13.09 -11.32 12.24
C ALA A 113 11.56 -11.24 12.06
N ILE A 114 11.09 -10.58 10.99
CA ILE A 114 9.65 -10.45 10.70
C ILE A 114 9.04 -11.80 10.32
N LEU A 115 9.69 -12.57 9.44
CA LEU A 115 9.19 -13.88 9.05
C LEU A 115 9.11 -14.84 10.26
N MET A 116 10.09 -14.78 11.16
CA MET A 116 10.02 -15.54 12.42
C MET A 116 8.87 -15.06 13.31
N ALA A 117 8.69 -13.74 13.46
CA ALA A 117 7.59 -13.18 14.26
C ALA A 117 6.22 -13.59 13.70
N ILE A 118 6.03 -13.52 12.39
CA ILE A 118 4.79 -13.96 11.71
C ILE A 118 4.59 -15.46 11.91
N GLY A 119 5.65 -16.27 11.78
CA GLY A 119 5.61 -17.71 12.02
C GLY A 119 5.13 -18.03 13.44
N ILE A 120 5.70 -17.38 14.46
CA ILE A 120 5.29 -17.53 15.87
C ILE A 120 3.84 -17.06 16.07
N PHE A 121 3.45 -15.93 15.49
CA PHE A 121 2.11 -15.38 15.57
C PHE A 121 1.07 -16.34 14.97
N ARG A 122 1.40 -16.97 13.85
CA ARG A 122 0.56 -17.97 13.18
C ARG A 122 0.46 -19.26 13.96
N THR A 123 1.60 -19.86 14.35
CA THR A 123 1.63 -21.13 15.10
C THR A 123 1.07 -21.00 16.51
N GLY A 124 1.22 -19.83 17.13
CA GLY A 124 0.62 -19.49 18.43
C GLY A 124 -0.89 -19.26 18.39
N GLY A 125 -1.56 -19.37 17.23
CA GLY A 125 -3.00 -19.19 17.08
C GLY A 125 -3.46 -17.72 17.11
N ALA A 126 -2.55 -16.76 17.31
CA ALA A 126 -2.89 -15.36 17.38
C ALA A 126 -3.44 -14.82 16.03
N MET A 127 -3.00 -15.41 14.91
CA MET A 127 -3.57 -15.11 13.58
C MET A 127 -5.06 -15.49 13.52
N ASN A 128 -5.41 -16.69 14.01
CA ASN A 128 -6.81 -17.15 14.03
C ASN A 128 -7.70 -16.25 14.89
N TRP A 129 -7.15 -15.78 16.02
CA TRP A 129 -7.85 -14.84 16.88
C TRP A 129 -8.06 -13.48 16.20
N LEU A 130 -7.00 -12.95 15.54
CA LEU A 130 -7.08 -11.71 14.76
C LEU A 130 -8.15 -11.82 13.64
N VAL A 131 -8.12 -12.93 12.91
CA VAL A 131 -9.11 -13.28 11.90
C VAL A 131 -10.51 -13.25 12.47
N PHE A 132 -10.74 -13.97 13.60
CA PHE A 132 -12.05 -14.03 14.24
C PHE A 132 -12.58 -12.65 14.65
N VAL A 133 -11.74 -11.78 15.21
CA VAL A 133 -12.14 -10.44 15.66
C VAL A 133 -12.42 -9.50 14.49
N LEU A 134 -11.64 -9.60 13.41
CA LEU A 134 -11.69 -8.65 12.30
C LEU A 134 -12.53 -9.16 11.11
N ASN A 135 -12.92 -10.43 11.12
CA ASN A 135 -13.76 -11.02 10.07
C ASN A 135 -15.03 -10.21 9.76
N PRO A 136 -15.80 -9.73 10.74
CA PRO A 136 -16.98 -8.93 10.44
C PRO A 136 -16.68 -7.64 9.67
N ILE A 137 -15.49 -7.06 9.86
CA ILE A 137 -15.07 -5.86 9.14
C ILE A 137 -14.60 -6.22 7.73
N THR A 138 -13.78 -7.27 7.60
CA THR A 138 -13.26 -7.73 6.32
C THR A 138 -14.35 -8.28 5.42
N ASP A 139 -15.32 -8.99 5.97
CA ASP A 139 -16.51 -9.49 5.23
C ASP A 139 -17.35 -8.32 4.72
N PHE A 140 -17.56 -7.29 5.54
CA PHE A 140 -18.33 -6.10 5.14
C PHE A 140 -17.71 -5.39 3.94
N ILE A 141 -16.38 -5.24 3.89
CA ILE A 141 -15.66 -4.64 2.74
C ILE A 141 -15.33 -5.66 1.66
N GLY A 142 -15.55 -6.94 1.94
CA GLY A 142 -15.26 -8.06 1.05
C GLY A 142 -13.77 -8.25 0.78
N MET A 143 -12.92 -7.99 1.78
CA MET A 143 -11.47 -8.21 1.72
C MET A 143 -11.16 -9.59 2.31
N PRO A 144 -10.33 -10.42 1.62
CA PRO A 144 -9.82 -11.65 2.22
C PRO A 144 -9.08 -11.33 3.51
N VAL A 145 -9.42 -12.06 4.57
CA VAL A 145 -8.83 -11.82 5.90
C VAL A 145 -7.32 -12.07 5.92
N GLU A 146 -6.81 -12.90 5.02
CA GLU A 146 -5.40 -13.18 4.83
C GLU A 146 -4.61 -11.94 4.34
N ALA A 147 -5.29 -11.01 3.66
CA ALA A 147 -4.67 -9.76 3.20
C ALA A 147 -4.62 -8.67 4.30
N LEU A 148 -5.37 -8.86 5.38
CA LEU A 148 -5.49 -7.87 6.45
C LEU A 148 -4.15 -7.56 7.17
N PRO A 149 -3.29 -8.54 7.51
CA PRO A 149 -1.98 -8.25 8.12
C PRO A 149 -1.14 -7.31 7.25
N MET A 150 -1.20 -7.48 5.92
CA MET A 150 -0.53 -6.61 4.98
C MET A 150 -1.09 -5.20 5.00
N ALA A 151 -2.42 -5.05 4.97
CA ALA A 151 -3.09 -3.76 5.02
C ALA A 151 -2.76 -2.97 6.30
N LEU A 152 -2.67 -3.64 7.45
CA LEU A 152 -2.33 -3.02 8.74
C LEU A 152 -0.85 -2.67 8.85
N MET A 153 0.05 -3.51 8.33
CA MET A 153 1.49 -3.30 8.44
C MET A 153 2.00 -2.23 7.46
N ARG A 154 1.32 -2.04 6.35
CA ARG A 154 1.80 -1.16 5.28
C ARG A 154 2.06 0.28 5.73
N PRO A 155 1.18 0.97 6.48
CA PRO A 155 1.46 2.29 7.02
C PRO A 155 2.61 2.33 8.02
N LEU A 156 2.89 1.21 8.71
CA LEU A 156 3.82 1.13 9.83
C LEU A 156 5.26 0.84 9.37
N SER A 157 5.45 -0.14 8.48
CA SER A 157 6.78 -0.64 8.10
C SER A 157 6.84 -1.16 6.68
N GLY A 158 7.69 -0.55 5.84
CA GLY A 158 7.92 -0.99 4.46
C GLY A 158 8.59 -2.37 4.37
N SER A 159 9.66 -2.59 5.13
CA SER A 159 10.34 -3.89 5.20
C SER A 159 9.47 -4.96 5.85
N GLY A 160 8.70 -4.58 6.88
CA GLY A 160 7.73 -5.46 7.51
C GLY A 160 6.64 -5.93 6.56
N SER A 161 6.06 -5.03 5.82
CA SER A 161 5.04 -5.37 4.82
C SER A 161 5.61 -6.18 3.65
N LEU A 162 6.88 -5.95 3.26
CA LEU A 162 7.55 -6.80 2.27
C LEU A 162 7.66 -8.26 2.74
N GLY A 163 8.03 -8.47 4.02
CA GLY A 163 8.10 -9.80 4.62
C GLY A 163 6.73 -10.49 4.66
N ILE A 164 5.68 -9.77 5.08
CA ILE A 164 4.30 -10.29 5.08
C ILE A 164 3.83 -10.62 3.65
N MET A 165 4.10 -9.74 2.69
CA MET A 165 3.77 -9.99 1.29
C MET A 165 4.46 -11.24 0.77
N ALA A 166 5.76 -11.38 1.01
CA ALA A 166 6.53 -12.55 0.58
C ALA A 166 5.99 -13.85 1.20
N GLU A 167 5.62 -13.82 2.46
CA GLU A 167 5.01 -14.96 3.15
C GLU A 167 3.64 -15.31 2.56
N ILE A 168 2.76 -14.34 2.35
CA ILE A 168 1.44 -14.57 1.76
C ILE A 168 1.58 -15.13 0.35
N ILE A 169 2.49 -14.59 -0.46
CA ILE A 169 2.76 -15.09 -1.82
C ILE A 169 3.32 -16.51 -1.78
N SER A 170 4.16 -16.86 -0.81
CA SER A 170 4.71 -18.22 -0.68
C SER A 170 3.64 -19.26 -0.34
N VAL A 171 2.60 -18.87 0.38
CA VAL A 171 1.50 -19.74 0.81
C VAL A 171 0.41 -19.86 -0.25
N HIS A 172 0.01 -18.74 -0.85
CA HIS A 172 -1.14 -18.66 -1.75
C HIS A 172 -0.76 -18.64 -3.23
N GLY A 173 0.50 -18.36 -3.55
CA GLY A 173 1.00 -18.17 -4.91
C GLY A 173 0.92 -16.72 -5.38
N PRO A 174 1.84 -16.30 -6.28
CA PRO A 174 1.91 -14.92 -6.78
C PRO A 174 0.71 -14.53 -7.67
N ASP A 175 0.18 -15.49 -8.42
CA ASP A 175 -0.92 -15.28 -9.38
C ASP A 175 -2.30 -15.52 -8.77
N SER A 176 -2.38 -15.86 -7.49
CA SER A 176 -3.65 -15.98 -6.78
C SER A 176 -4.28 -14.61 -6.55
N PHE A 177 -5.60 -14.57 -6.38
CA PHE A 177 -6.31 -13.34 -6.03
C PHE A 177 -5.66 -12.63 -4.82
N ILE A 178 -5.32 -13.39 -3.78
CA ILE A 178 -4.70 -12.86 -2.55
C ILE A 178 -3.28 -12.36 -2.84
N GLY A 179 -2.48 -13.11 -3.60
CA GLY A 179 -1.13 -12.71 -4.00
C GLY A 179 -1.11 -11.40 -4.80
N ILE A 180 -2.00 -11.29 -5.79
CA ILE A 180 -2.17 -10.07 -6.59
C ILE A 180 -2.64 -8.91 -5.71
N LEU A 181 -3.59 -9.16 -4.81
CA LEU A 181 -4.13 -8.14 -3.91
C LEU A 181 -3.06 -7.56 -2.98
N VAL A 182 -2.29 -8.39 -2.29
CA VAL A 182 -1.23 -7.91 -1.39
C VAL A 182 -0.09 -7.23 -2.13
N SER A 183 0.23 -7.69 -3.35
CA SER A 183 1.20 -7.03 -4.22
C SER A 183 0.71 -5.65 -4.67
N THR A 184 -0.60 -5.53 -4.96
CA THR A 184 -1.22 -4.26 -5.29
C THR A 184 -1.25 -3.32 -4.08
N PHE A 185 -1.53 -3.81 -2.87
CA PHE A 185 -1.41 -3.02 -1.63
C PHE A 185 0.01 -2.48 -1.47
N TYR A 186 1.02 -3.33 -1.69
CA TYR A 186 2.42 -2.92 -1.57
C TYR A 186 2.80 -1.83 -2.58
N GLY A 187 2.33 -1.92 -3.80
CA GLY A 187 2.64 -0.99 -4.88
C GLY A 187 1.82 0.31 -4.87
N SER A 188 0.63 0.32 -4.26
CA SER A 188 -0.31 1.45 -4.30
C SER A 188 -0.29 2.35 -3.06
N THR A 189 0.33 1.90 -1.97
CA THR A 189 0.41 2.63 -0.69
C THR A 189 1.86 2.81 -0.26
N GLU A 190 2.10 3.73 0.68
CA GLU A 190 3.42 4.01 1.24
C GLU A 190 3.45 3.83 2.76
N THR A 191 4.66 3.80 3.33
CA THR A 191 4.86 3.65 4.76
C THR A 191 4.74 5.00 5.44
N THR A 192 3.53 5.44 5.73
CA THR A 192 3.21 6.79 6.21
C THR A 192 4.06 7.20 7.42
N PHE A 193 4.22 6.34 8.43
CA PHE A 193 5.00 6.68 9.63
C PHE A 193 6.49 6.86 9.32
N PHE A 194 7.07 6.00 8.49
CA PHE A 194 8.47 6.09 8.08
C PHE A 194 8.72 7.36 7.24
N VAL A 195 7.85 7.62 6.26
CA VAL A 195 7.93 8.80 5.39
C VAL A 195 7.90 10.08 6.23
N LEU A 196 6.97 10.18 7.18
CA LEU A 196 6.89 11.34 8.07
C LEU A 196 8.14 11.48 8.94
N ALA A 197 8.63 10.40 9.53
CA ALA A 197 9.82 10.43 10.37
C ALA A 197 11.06 10.87 9.59
N VAL A 198 11.30 10.30 8.42
CA VAL A 198 12.51 10.58 7.61
C VAL A 198 12.43 11.97 6.98
N TYR A 199 11.35 12.30 6.28
CA TYR A 199 11.28 13.57 5.55
C TYR A 199 11.11 14.77 6.48
N PHE A 200 10.27 14.69 7.51
CA PHE A 200 10.14 15.78 8.47
C PHE A 200 11.35 15.88 9.37
N GLY A 201 11.98 14.75 9.72
CA GLY A 201 13.24 14.73 10.44
C GLY A 201 14.38 15.41 9.66
N ALA A 202 14.50 15.14 8.37
CA ALA A 202 15.55 15.71 7.51
C ALA A 202 15.46 17.26 7.42
N VAL A 203 14.25 17.83 7.51
CA VAL A 203 14.03 19.27 7.47
C VAL A 203 13.72 19.88 8.84
N ASN A 204 13.94 19.13 9.92
CA ASN A 204 13.70 19.55 11.32
C ASN A 204 12.26 20.05 11.60
N ILE A 205 11.26 19.56 10.88
CA ILE A 205 9.85 19.87 11.16
C ILE A 205 9.38 18.99 12.31
N LYS A 206 9.16 19.58 13.49
CA LYS A 206 8.66 18.86 14.68
C LYS A 206 7.15 18.70 14.72
N ASN A 207 6.41 19.61 14.07
CA ASN A 207 4.94 19.61 14.09
C ASN A 207 4.39 19.17 12.71
N THR A 208 3.93 17.94 12.64
CA THR A 208 3.40 17.33 11.40
C THR A 208 2.00 17.83 11.03
N ARG A 209 1.34 18.60 11.90
CA ARG A 209 -0.03 19.14 11.71
C ARG A 209 -0.98 18.05 11.19
N HIS A 210 -1.54 18.27 9.99
CA HIS A 210 -2.49 17.38 9.32
C HIS A 210 -1.83 16.28 8.45
N ALA A 211 -0.50 16.22 8.36
CA ALA A 211 0.18 15.28 7.47
C ALA A 211 -0.07 13.81 7.86
N LEU A 212 0.00 13.49 9.16
CA LEU A 212 -0.26 12.12 9.63
C LEU A 212 -1.69 11.64 9.31
N PRO A 213 -2.76 12.35 9.73
CA PRO A 213 -4.12 11.92 9.39
C PRO A 213 -4.39 11.91 7.88
N ALA A 214 -3.80 12.84 7.12
CA ALA A 214 -3.92 12.84 5.66
C ALA A 214 -3.25 11.61 5.02
N GLY A 215 -2.07 11.21 5.51
CA GLY A 215 -1.37 10.01 5.06
C GLY A 215 -2.17 8.74 5.34
N LEU A 216 -2.64 8.57 6.59
CA LEU A 216 -3.44 7.39 6.96
C LEU A 216 -4.76 7.28 6.17
N ILE A 217 -5.43 8.40 5.88
CA ILE A 217 -6.61 8.38 5.02
C ILE A 217 -6.25 7.99 3.60
N SER A 218 -5.12 8.47 3.09
CA SER A 218 -4.64 8.10 1.77
C SER A 218 -4.30 6.62 1.68
N ASP A 219 -3.70 6.04 2.73
CA ASP A 219 -3.43 4.60 2.81
C ASP A 219 -4.73 3.79 2.80
N ILE A 220 -5.71 4.17 3.62
CA ILE A 220 -7.03 3.50 3.62
C ILE A 220 -7.69 3.59 2.25
N ALA A 221 -7.67 4.77 1.63
CA ALA A 221 -8.23 4.97 0.31
C ALA A 221 -7.50 4.14 -0.76
N GLY A 222 -6.17 4.04 -0.68
CA GLY A 222 -5.34 3.22 -1.56
C GLY A 222 -5.65 1.73 -1.43
N ILE A 223 -5.76 1.22 -0.19
CA ILE A 223 -6.13 -0.17 0.09
C ILE A 223 -7.52 -0.51 -0.45
N LEU A 224 -8.51 0.35 -0.22
CA LEU A 224 -9.87 0.14 -0.72
C LEU A 224 -9.96 0.21 -2.25
N ALA A 225 -9.24 1.15 -2.86
CA ALA A 225 -9.16 1.26 -4.31
C ALA A 225 -8.47 0.04 -4.94
N ALA A 226 -7.37 -0.44 -4.34
CA ALA A 226 -6.68 -1.64 -4.77
C ALA A 226 -7.58 -2.88 -4.67
N LEU A 227 -8.28 -3.05 -3.55
CA LEU A 227 -9.26 -4.13 -3.37
C LEU A 227 -10.35 -4.08 -4.46
N PHE A 228 -10.90 -2.90 -4.74
CA PHE A 228 -11.91 -2.71 -5.75
C PHE A 228 -11.40 -3.10 -7.16
N ILE A 229 -10.23 -2.59 -7.54
CA ILE A 229 -9.64 -2.84 -8.86
C ILE A 229 -9.26 -4.32 -9.03
N VAL A 230 -8.66 -4.93 -8.00
CA VAL A 230 -8.30 -6.35 -8.07
C VAL A 230 -9.55 -7.23 -8.16
N LYS A 231 -10.63 -6.90 -7.42
CA LYS A 231 -11.91 -7.58 -7.59
C LYS A 231 -12.52 -7.40 -8.98
N LEU A 232 -12.39 -6.22 -9.57
CA LEU A 232 -12.92 -5.94 -10.92
C LEU A 232 -12.17 -6.74 -12.00
N LEU A 233 -10.87 -6.94 -11.84
CA LEU A 233 -10.02 -7.56 -12.87
C LEU A 233 -9.80 -9.06 -12.68
N TYR A 234 -9.84 -9.55 -11.44
CA TYR A 234 -9.44 -10.91 -11.07
C TYR A 234 -10.45 -11.62 -10.15
N GLY A 235 -11.56 -10.96 -9.76
CA GLY A 235 -12.61 -11.50 -8.91
C GLY A 235 -13.75 -12.22 -9.64
#